data_108813da74e087b22bef5c5b3364ed88
#
_entry.id   108813da74e087b22bef5c5b3364ed88
#
_cell.length_a   1.000
_cell.length_b   1.000
_cell.length_c   1.000
_cell.angle_alpha   90.00
_cell.angle_beta   90.00
_cell.angle_gamma   90.00
#
_symmetry.space_group_name_H-M   'P 1'
#
loop_
_entity.id
_entity.type
_entity.pdbx_description
1 polymer ?
#
loop_
_entity_poly.entity_id
_entity_poly.type
_entity_poly.pdbx_seq_one_letter_code
_entity_poly.pdbx_strand_id
1 'polypeptide(L)'
;IEIMNLGYNTVNIGGCYLTDDPTQPKKYLIPKGDPVTRIPQQQFLVFFANGKSHHGVLHLNFTLDSTHRFVALYSSDGRSLIDSVTVPLSLPNTSYCRIPDGTSTWQITSFTTPNATNNLFTHEETSGEKFVQFDPFGIMMTCIAMLVVFTALFILYRIFRFLGMMMQKPLR
;
A
#
# COMPACT_ATOMS: atom_id res chain seq x y z
N ILE A 1 -3.02 -2.67 16.19
CA ILE A 1 -4.28 -3.26 15.67
C ILE A 1 -5.03 -2.15 14.96
N GLU A 2 -5.41 -2.35 13.74
CA GLU A 2 -6.16 -1.38 12.96
C GLU A 2 -7.56 -1.91 12.65
N ILE A 3 -8.55 -1.06 12.78
CA ILE A 3 -9.95 -1.35 12.48
C ILE A 3 -10.41 -0.44 11.35
N MET A 4 -10.99 -1.01 10.30
CA MET A 4 -11.59 -0.27 9.20
C MET A 4 -13.10 -0.28 9.29
N ASN A 5 -13.72 0.86 9.08
CA ASN A 5 -15.17 0.97 8.89
C ASN A 5 -15.53 0.73 7.41
N LEU A 6 -16.06 -0.43 7.09
CA LEU A 6 -16.51 -0.77 5.73
C LEU A 6 -17.89 -0.21 5.38
N GLY A 7 -18.59 0.37 6.36
CA GLY A 7 -19.94 0.94 6.15
C GLY A 7 -19.91 2.29 5.44
N TYR A 8 -21.09 2.74 5.05
CA TYR A 8 -21.31 4.04 4.39
C TYR A 8 -21.62 5.17 5.37
N ASN A 9 -21.68 4.87 6.68
CA ASN A 9 -21.95 5.84 7.73
C ASN A 9 -20.84 5.82 8.78
N THR A 10 -20.71 6.89 9.55
CA THR A 10 -19.83 6.90 10.73
C THR A 10 -20.31 5.86 11.76
N VAL A 11 -19.40 5.00 12.20
CA VAL A 11 -19.64 3.98 13.23
C VAL A 11 -18.95 4.39 14.51
N ASN A 12 -19.66 4.26 15.63
CA ASN A 12 -19.09 4.46 16.96
C ASN A 12 -18.84 3.10 17.64
N ILE A 13 -17.58 2.77 17.85
CA ILE A 13 -17.16 1.53 18.51
C ILE A 13 -16.99 1.67 20.03
N GLY A 14 -17.31 2.85 20.60
CA GLY A 14 -17.30 3.07 22.04
C GLY A 14 -18.29 2.12 22.76
N GLY A 15 -17.78 1.35 23.69
CA GLY A 15 -18.51 0.30 24.41
C GLY A 15 -18.32 -1.10 23.85
N CYS A 16 -17.68 -1.26 22.68
CA CYS A 16 -17.20 -2.54 22.18
C CYS A 16 -15.98 -3.03 22.98
N TYR A 17 -15.62 -4.28 22.81
CA TYR A 17 -14.50 -4.90 23.51
C TYR A 17 -13.45 -5.41 22.53
N LEU A 18 -12.17 -5.15 22.85
CA LEU A 18 -11.03 -5.77 22.20
C LEU A 18 -10.37 -6.78 23.12
N THR A 19 -9.94 -7.91 22.57
CA THR A 19 -9.25 -8.95 23.33
C THR A 19 -8.19 -9.66 22.48
N ASP A 20 -7.17 -10.18 23.15
CA ASP A 20 -6.17 -11.11 22.64
C ASP A 20 -6.40 -12.54 23.14
N ASP A 21 -7.48 -12.78 23.90
CA ASP A 21 -7.81 -14.06 24.53
C ASP A 21 -9.28 -14.44 24.23
N PRO A 22 -9.53 -15.52 23.47
CA PRO A 22 -10.88 -15.96 23.15
C PRO A 22 -11.71 -16.36 24.39
N THR A 23 -11.05 -16.67 25.52
CA THR A 23 -11.74 -17.00 26.77
C THR A 23 -12.17 -15.77 27.58
N GLN A 24 -11.64 -14.61 27.23
CA GLN A 24 -11.89 -13.32 27.89
C GLN A 24 -12.39 -12.25 26.90
N PRO A 25 -13.60 -12.37 26.37
CA PRO A 25 -14.12 -11.46 25.35
C PRO A 25 -14.24 -9.98 25.79
N LYS A 26 -14.27 -9.73 27.11
CA LYS A 26 -14.41 -8.40 27.71
C LYS A 26 -13.10 -7.83 28.27
N LYS A 27 -11.95 -8.23 27.72
CA LYS A 27 -10.63 -7.88 28.28
C LYS A 27 -10.34 -6.38 28.28
N TYR A 28 -10.61 -5.69 27.15
CA TYR A 28 -10.48 -4.25 27.04
C TYR A 28 -11.78 -3.61 26.57
N LEU A 29 -12.38 -2.79 27.42
CA LEU A 29 -13.56 -2.00 27.08
C LEU A 29 -13.11 -0.71 26.38
N ILE A 30 -13.54 -0.49 25.16
CA ILE A 30 -13.35 0.79 24.46
C ILE A 30 -14.23 1.83 25.13
N PRO A 31 -13.67 2.91 25.70
CA PRO A 31 -14.44 3.91 26.44
C PRO A 31 -15.56 4.54 25.62
N LYS A 32 -16.71 4.74 26.24
CA LYS A 32 -17.84 5.43 25.61
C LYS A 32 -17.66 6.95 25.72
N GLY A 33 -18.17 7.66 24.74
CA GLY A 33 -18.26 9.12 24.78
C GLY A 33 -17.04 9.86 24.23
N ASP A 34 -15.93 9.18 23.98
CA ASP A 34 -14.77 9.80 23.33
C ASP A 34 -15.00 9.93 21.83
N PRO A 35 -14.80 11.13 21.24
CA PRO A 35 -14.95 11.35 19.80
C PRO A 35 -14.01 10.48 18.95
N VAL A 36 -12.84 10.11 19.48
CA VAL A 36 -11.84 9.30 18.77
C VAL A 36 -12.35 7.90 18.42
N THR A 37 -13.36 7.38 19.15
CA THR A 37 -13.96 6.06 18.90
C THR A 37 -14.98 6.06 17.76
N ARG A 38 -15.21 7.21 17.12
CA ARG A 38 -16.07 7.35 15.93
C ARG A 38 -15.22 7.23 14.68
N ILE A 39 -15.45 6.15 13.95
CA ILE A 39 -14.73 5.89 12.69
C ILE A 39 -15.63 6.36 11.53
N PRO A 40 -15.24 7.41 10.77
CA PRO A 40 -15.98 7.83 9.58
C PRO A 40 -16.10 6.72 8.55
N GLN A 41 -16.98 6.90 7.56
CA GLN A 41 -17.12 5.92 6.48
C GLN A 41 -15.79 5.68 5.76
N GLN A 42 -15.46 4.44 5.47
CA GLN A 42 -14.25 4.01 4.74
C GLN A 42 -12.93 4.52 5.38
N GLN A 43 -12.94 4.80 6.69
CA GLN A 43 -11.77 5.26 7.43
C GLN A 43 -11.30 4.20 8.42
N PHE A 44 -10.12 4.46 8.98
CA PHE A 44 -9.38 3.55 9.84
C PHE A 44 -9.27 4.13 11.25
N LEU A 45 -9.06 3.26 12.22
CA LEU A 45 -8.68 3.62 13.60
C LEU A 45 -7.63 2.64 14.11
N VAL A 46 -6.50 3.17 14.59
CA VAL A 46 -5.36 2.37 15.08
C VAL A 46 -5.36 2.31 16.59
N PHE A 47 -5.27 1.11 17.14
CA PHE A 47 -5.05 0.83 18.56
C PHE A 47 -3.63 0.31 18.80
N PHE A 48 -3.01 0.75 19.90
CA PHE A 48 -1.67 0.38 20.30
C PHE A 48 -1.73 -0.73 21.36
N ALA A 49 -1.42 -1.97 20.99
CA ALA A 49 -1.34 -3.11 21.91
C ALA A 49 0.00 -3.10 22.66
N ASN A 50 0.16 -2.16 23.58
CA ASN A 50 1.41 -1.91 24.31
C ASN A 50 1.29 -2.11 25.82
N GLY A 51 0.15 -2.60 26.31
CA GLY A 51 -0.10 -2.83 27.73
C GLY A 51 -0.24 -1.57 28.59
N LYS A 52 -0.34 -0.38 27.97
CA LYS A 52 -0.28 0.93 28.65
C LYS A 52 -1.58 1.70 28.51
N SER A 53 -2.69 1.14 28.95
CA SER A 53 -4.03 1.77 28.83
C SER A 53 -4.15 3.15 29.51
N HIS A 54 -3.23 3.51 30.41
CA HIS A 54 -3.15 4.84 31.03
C HIS A 54 -2.65 5.94 30.08
N HIS A 55 -2.13 5.59 28.90
CA HIS A 55 -1.69 6.58 27.89
C HIS A 55 -2.86 7.13 27.06
N GLY A 56 -4.06 6.57 27.17
CA GLY A 56 -5.26 7.06 26.48
C GLY A 56 -6.11 5.95 25.90
N VAL A 57 -7.24 6.33 25.32
CA VAL A 57 -8.30 5.45 24.81
C VAL A 57 -7.83 4.44 23.74
N LEU A 58 -6.82 4.81 22.99
CA LEU A 58 -6.30 3.96 21.90
C LEU A 58 -5.17 3.01 22.37
N HIS A 59 -4.79 3.05 23.65
CA HIS A 59 -3.77 2.18 24.21
C HIS A 59 -4.42 1.02 24.97
N LEU A 60 -4.18 -0.19 24.50
CA LEU A 60 -4.77 -1.41 25.06
C LEU A 60 -4.06 -1.85 26.34
N ASN A 61 -4.76 -2.60 27.19
CA ASN A 61 -4.23 -3.18 28.43
C ASN A 61 -3.50 -4.51 28.21
N PHE A 62 -3.29 -4.91 26.96
CA PHE A 62 -2.58 -6.13 26.58
C PHE A 62 -1.56 -5.86 25.46
N THR A 63 -0.68 -6.84 25.25
CA THR A 63 0.34 -6.82 24.17
C THR A 63 0.18 -8.04 23.30
N LEU A 64 0.54 -7.92 22.03
CA LEU A 64 0.65 -9.05 21.13
C LEU A 64 2.09 -9.55 21.13
N ASP A 65 2.27 -10.86 21.28
CA ASP A 65 3.57 -11.52 21.28
C ASP A 65 3.49 -12.90 20.58
N SER A 66 4.55 -13.69 20.67
CA SER A 66 4.58 -15.03 20.06
C SER A 66 3.55 -16.01 20.64
N THR A 67 3.06 -15.76 21.85
CA THR A 67 2.07 -16.61 22.55
C THR A 67 0.66 -16.05 22.43
N HIS A 68 0.49 -14.73 22.45
CA HIS A 68 -0.78 -14.04 22.37
C HIS A 68 -0.94 -13.41 20.97
N ARG A 69 -1.41 -14.21 20.00
CA ARG A 69 -1.54 -13.84 18.61
C ARG A 69 -2.98 -13.70 18.12
N PHE A 70 -3.92 -14.01 18.99
CA PHE A 70 -5.33 -13.82 18.70
C PHE A 70 -5.73 -12.37 18.91
N VAL A 71 -6.61 -11.85 18.08
CA VAL A 71 -7.24 -10.54 18.23
C VAL A 71 -8.70 -10.66 17.83
N ALA A 72 -9.58 -10.16 18.67
CA ALA A 72 -11.01 -10.11 18.36
C ALA A 72 -11.66 -8.83 18.84
N LEU A 73 -12.63 -8.37 18.06
CA LEU A 73 -13.53 -7.27 18.38
C LEU A 73 -14.93 -7.85 18.68
N TYR A 74 -15.42 -7.58 19.88
CA TYR A 74 -16.77 -7.96 20.30
C TYR A 74 -17.67 -6.72 20.41
N SER A 75 -18.95 -6.92 20.16
CA SER A 75 -19.99 -5.92 20.36
C SER A 75 -20.07 -5.47 21.83
N SER A 76 -20.81 -4.39 22.09
CA SER A 76 -21.04 -3.84 23.43
C SER A 76 -21.76 -4.79 24.41
N ASP A 77 -22.38 -5.86 23.92
CA ASP A 77 -22.92 -6.94 24.74
C ASP A 77 -21.81 -7.86 25.31
N GLY A 78 -20.61 -7.80 24.73
CA GLY A 78 -19.47 -8.64 25.06
C GLY A 78 -19.67 -10.12 24.78
N ARG A 79 -20.56 -10.45 23.84
CA ARG A 79 -20.91 -11.83 23.41
C ARG A 79 -20.86 -11.97 21.89
N SER A 80 -21.41 -10.99 21.17
CA SER A 80 -21.45 -11.00 19.71
C SER A 80 -20.10 -10.66 19.13
N LEU A 81 -19.46 -11.62 18.47
CA LEU A 81 -18.20 -11.43 17.75
C LEU A 81 -18.46 -10.59 16.48
N ILE A 82 -17.72 -9.51 16.32
CA ILE A 82 -17.77 -8.66 15.12
C ILE A 82 -16.72 -9.15 14.13
N ASP A 83 -15.47 -9.29 14.56
CA ASP A 83 -14.38 -9.77 13.71
C ASP A 83 -13.26 -10.36 14.57
N SER A 84 -12.50 -11.30 14.01
CA SER A 84 -11.36 -11.89 14.69
C SER A 84 -10.28 -12.33 13.71
N VAL A 85 -9.05 -12.38 14.19
CA VAL A 85 -7.90 -12.85 13.45
C VAL A 85 -6.87 -13.49 14.37
N THR A 86 -6.20 -14.52 13.88
CA THR A 86 -4.99 -15.05 14.52
C THR A 86 -3.79 -14.67 13.68
N VAL A 87 -2.95 -13.81 14.23
CA VAL A 87 -1.75 -13.30 13.54
C VAL A 87 -0.71 -14.43 13.47
N PRO A 88 -0.17 -14.77 12.31
CA PRO A 88 0.90 -15.77 12.20
C PRO A 88 2.19 -15.24 12.85
N LEU A 89 3.14 -16.14 13.13
CA LEU A 89 4.50 -15.73 13.49
C LEU A 89 5.12 -15.01 12.28
N SER A 90 5.52 -13.78 12.49
CA SER A 90 6.08 -12.93 11.45
C SER A 90 7.37 -12.26 11.90
N LEU A 91 8.14 -11.77 10.93
CA LEU A 91 9.36 -11.03 11.20
C LEU A 91 9.04 -9.65 11.82
N PRO A 92 9.98 -9.07 12.58
CA PRO A 92 9.84 -7.68 13.02
C PRO A 92 9.60 -6.72 11.84
N ASN A 93 8.85 -5.65 12.08
CA ASN A 93 8.51 -4.64 11.07
C ASN A 93 7.69 -5.19 9.89
N THR A 94 6.89 -6.22 10.12
CA THR A 94 5.90 -6.72 9.15
C THR A 94 4.49 -6.42 9.64
N SER A 95 3.56 -6.32 8.70
CA SER A 95 2.13 -6.17 8.94
C SER A 95 1.38 -7.41 8.44
N TYR A 96 0.38 -7.85 9.18
CA TYR A 96 -0.58 -8.86 8.73
C TYR A 96 -1.91 -8.17 8.50
N CYS A 97 -2.29 -8.02 7.23
CA CYS A 97 -3.42 -7.18 6.85
C CYS A 97 -4.24 -7.82 5.73
N ARG A 98 -5.45 -7.31 5.54
CA ARG A 98 -6.33 -7.70 4.43
C ARG A 98 -5.94 -6.93 3.17
N ILE A 99 -5.73 -7.63 2.07
CA ILE A 99 -5.44 -7.06 0.74
C ILE A 99 -6.29 -7.79 -0.30
N PRO A 100 -7.19 -7.06 -0.98
CA PRO A 100 -7.65 -5.69 -0.74
C PRO A 100 -8.34 -5.48 0.60
N ASP A 101 -8.45 -4.21 1.03
CA ASP A 101 -9.18 -3.86 2.26
C ASP A 101 -10.60 -4.43 2.27
N GLY A 102 -11.05 -4.87 3.44
CA GLY A 102 -12.39 -5.41 3.64
C GLY A 102 -12.62 -6.81 3.09
N THR A 103 -11.64 -7.44 2.43
CA THR A 103 -11.75 -8.83 1.95
C THR A 103 -11.46 -9.83 3.07
N SER A 104 -11.70 -11.12 2.80
CA SER A 104 -11.31 -12.21 3.71
C SER A 104 -9.84 -12.64 3.55
N THR A 105 -9.13 -12.11 2.55
CA THR A 105 -7.76 -12.51 2.22
C THR A 105 -6.76 -11.77 3.10
N TRP A 106 -6.03 -12.50 3.93
CA TRP A 106 -4.98 -11.97 4.79
C TRP A 106 -3.59 -12.26 4.23
N GLN A 107 -2.71 -11.26 4.28
CA GLN A 107 -1.34 -11.37 3.79
C GLN A 107 -0.34 -10.73 4.76
N ILE A 108 0.89 -11.28 4.80
CA ILE A 108 2.01 -10.64 5.49
C ILE A 108 2.71 -9.71 4.49
N THR A 109 2.94 -8.48 4.91
CA THR A 109 3.66 -7.48 4.11
C THR A 109 4.76 -6.81 4.92
N SER A 110 5.85 -6.45 4.28
CA SER A 110 6.94 -5.65 4.87
C SER A 110 6.61 -4.16 4.96
N PHE A 111 5.50 -3.74 4.36
CA PHE A 111 5.04 -2.36 4.42
C PHE A 111 3.93 -2.24 5.46
N THR A 112 3.87 -1.11 6.13
CA THR A 112 2.85 -0.76 7.10
C THR A 112 2.15 0.51 6.65
N THR A 113 0.83 0.52 6.65
CA THR A 113 -0.02 1.62 6.19
C THR A 113 -0.98 2.09 7.29
N PRO A 114 -0.48 2.58 8.44
CA PRO A 114 -1.36 3.01 9.51
C PRO A 114 -2.26 4.15 9.06
N ASN A 115 -3.56 4.02 9.29
CA ASN A 115 -4.63 4.96 8.86
C ASN A 115 -4.73 5.14 7.33
N ALA A 116 -4.28 4.17 6.54
CA ALA A 116 -4.34 4.23 5.09
C ALA A 116 -4.72 2.87 4.49
N THR A 117 -5.24 2.89 3.28
CA THR A 117 -5.62 1.69 2.54
C THR A 117 -4.44 0.77 2.26
N ASN A 118 -4.66 -0.53 2.40
CA ASN A 118 -3.71 -1.58 1.99
C ASN A 118 -3.74 -1.84 0.47
N ASN A 119 -4.70 -1.27 -0.26
CA ASN A 119 -4.85 -1.46 -1.71
C ASN A 119 -3.71 -0.83 -2.50
N LEU A 120 -2.89 0.05 -1.89
CA LEU A 120 -1.69 0.63 -2.51
C LEU A 120 -0.62 -0.42 -2.87
N PHE A 121 -0.74 -1.66 -2.34
CA PHE A 121 0.17 -2.77 -2.68
C PHE A 121 -0.30 -3.61 -3.87
N THR A 122 -1.50 -3.45 -4.37
CA THR A 122 -1.77 -3.75 -5.77
C THR A 122 -0.97 -2.73 -6.56
N HIS A 123 0.23 -3.11 -7.00
CA HIS A 123 1.07 -2.30 -7.87
C HIS A 123 0.22 -1.97 -9.11
N GLU A 124 -0.50 -0.85 -9.07
CA GLU A 124 -1.03 -0.29 -10.30
C GLU A 124 0.21 0.13 -11.08
N GLU A 125 0.57 -0.72 -12.04
CA GLU A 125 1.63 -0.42 -12.98
C GLU A 125 1.44 1.01 -13.46
N THR A 126 2.42 1.86 -13.20
CA THR A 126 2.37 3.24 -13.68
C THR A 126 2.23 3.22 -15.19
N SER A 127 1.66 4.28 -15.76
CA SER A 127 1.54 4.38 -17.24
C SER A 127 2.88 4.17 -17.93
N GLY A 128 3.99 4.53 -17.29
CA GLY A 128 5.34 4.29 -17.78
C GLY A 128 5.74 2.82 -17.77
N GLU A 129 5.43 2.09 -16.71
CA GLU A 129 5.71 0.64 -16.61
C GLU A 129 4.88 -0.17 -17.60
N LYS A 130 3.59 0.17 -17.74
CA LYS A 130 2.73 -0.41 -18.81
C LYS A 130 3.32 -0.16 -20.19
N PHE A 131 3.82 1.07 -20.45
CA PHE A 131 4.43 1.40 -21.73
C PHE A 131 5.69 0.55 -21.99
N VAL A 132 6.58 0.41 -21.01
CA VAL A 132 7.78 -0.42 -21.13
C VAL A 132 7.44 -1.90 -21.33
N GLN A 133 6.37 -2.38 -20.70
CA GLN A 133 5.91 -3.77 -20.87
C GLN A 133 5.34 -4.03 -22.26
N PHE A 134 4.57 -3.09 -22.83
CA PHE A 134 4.00 -3.21 -24.18
C PHE A 134 5.00 -2.92 -25.30
N ASP A 135 5.97 -2.04 -25.07
CA ASP A 135 6.99 -1.66 -26.05
C ASP A 135 8.38 -1.56 -25.39
N PRO A 136 8.98 -2.70 -25.00
CA PRO A 136 10.29 -2.73 -24.36
C PRO A 136 11.42 -2.23 -25.26
N PHE A 137 11.17 -2.17 -26.57
CA PHE A 137 12.15 -1.74 -27.59
C PHE A 137 11.87 -0.36 -28.18
N GLY A 138 10.82 0.34 -27.78
CA GLY A 138 10.40 1.62 -28.38
C GLY A 138 11.48 2.69 -28.35
N ILE A 139 12.17 2.85 -27.23
CA ILE A 139 13.31 3.77 -27.10
C ILE A 139 14.46 3.34 -28.01
N MET A 140 14.76 2.04 -28.07
CA MET A 140 15.83 1.49 -28.89
C MET A 140 15.54 1.70 -30.38
N MET A 141 14.30 1.44 -30.83
CA MET A 141 13.85 1.68 -32.22
C MET A 141 13.95 3.17 -32.60
N THR A 142 13.58 4.07 -31.67
CA THR A 142 13.70 5.52 -31.91
C THR A 142 15.16 5.94 -32.07
N CYS A 143 16.07 5.44 -31.24
CA CYS A 143 17.50 5.71 -31.35
C CYS A 143 18.09 5.19 -32.68
N ILE A 144 17.70 3.97 -33.09
CA ILE A 144 18.14 3.40 -34.38
C ILE A 144 17.63 4.22 -35.53
N ALA A 145 16.37 4.62 -35.57
CA ALA A 145 15.78 5.44 -36.60
C ALA A 145 16.52 6.80 -36.73
N MET A 146 16.81 7.45 -35.59
CA MET A 146 17.53 8.69 -35.53
C MET A 146 18.97 8.54 -36.09
N LEU A 147 19.66 7.46 -35.71
CA LEU A 147 21.01 7.14 -36.18
C LEU A 147 21.04 6.94 -37.69
N VAL A 148 20.06 6.21 -38.26
CA VAL A 148 19.94 6.01 -39.72
C VAL A 148 19.76 7.32 -40.44
N VAL A 149 18.87 8.22 -39.95
CA VAL A 149 18.63 9.53 -40.57
C VAL A 149 19.89 10.39 -40.52
N PHE A 150 20.57 10.48 -39.38
CA PHE A 150 21.82 11.25 -39.27
C PHE A 150 22.94 10.68 -40.15
N THR A 151 23.04 9.38 -40.27
CA THR A 151 24.03 8.74 -41.15
C THR A 151 23.74 9.06 -42.59
N ALA A 152 22.49 9.01 -43.04
CA ALA A 152 22.08 9.36 -44.39
C ALA A 152 22.41 10.84 -44.72
N LEU A 153 22.08 11.76 -43.81
CA LEU A 153 22.39 13.18 -43.95
C LEU A 153 23.91 13.44 -43.99
N PHE A 154 24.69 12.73 -43.17
CA PHE A 154 26.15 12.84 -43.19
C PHE A 154 26.75 12.40 -44.51
N ILE A 155 26.27 11.25 -45.04
CA ILE A 155 26.71 10.76 -46.36
C ILE A 155 26.36 11.78 -47.45
N LEU A 156 25.15 12.30 -47.45
CA LEU A 156 24.69 13.32 -48.42
C LEU A 156 25.56 14.57 -48.34
N TYR A 157 25.84 15.05 -47.13
CA TYR A 157 26.76 16.19 -46.93
C TYR A 157 28.16 15.92 -47.49
N ARG A 158 28.71 14.73 -47.26
CA ARG A 158 30.02 14.33 -47.84
C ARG A 158 30.01 14.33 -49.35
N ILE A 159 28.94 13.82 -49.97
CA ILE A 159 28.78 13.81 -51.45
C ILE A 159 28.74 15.25 -52.00
N PHE A 160 27.88 16.10 -51.42
CA PHE A 160 27.79 17.49 -51.89
C PHE A 160 29.09 18.28 -51.69
N ARG A 161 29.78 18.06 -50.57
CA ARG A 161 31.08 18.68 -50.34
C ARG A 161 32.13 18.24 -51.39
N PHE A 162 32.13 16.94 -51.72
CA PHE A 162 33.03 16.40 -52.74
C PHE A 162 32.71 16.96 -54.13
N LEU A 163 31.46 17.00 -54.54
CA LEU A 163 31.02 17.61 -55.79
C LEU A 163 31.37 19.10 -55.86
N GLY A 164 31.16 19.85 -54.82
CA GLY A 164 31.53 21.25 -54.71
C GLY A 164 33.05 21.48 -54.91
N MET A 165 33.89 20.62 -54.34
CA MET A 165 35.35 20.68 -54.53
C MET A 165 35.77 20.32 -55.95
N MET A 166 35.08 19.43 -56.66
CA MET A 166 35.32 19.07 -58.02
C MET A 166 34.95 20.23 -58.99
N MET A 167 33.84 20.91 -58.74
CA MET A 167 33.38 22.04 -59.55
C MET A 167 34.22 23.28 -59.34
N GLN A 168 34.95 23.45 -58.30
CA GLN A 168 35.84 24.56 -58.02
C GLN A 168 37.26 24.40 -58.64
N LYS A 169 37.55 23.25 -59.27
CA LYS A 169 38.82 23.14 -60.05
C LYS A 169 38.73 24.00 -61.34
N PRO A 170 39.57 25.04 -61.47
CA PRO A 170 39.55 25.81 -62.65
C PRO A 170 39.95 24.96 -63.87
N LEU A 171 39.13 25.00 -64.91
CA LEU A 171 39.50 24.50 -66.25
C LEU A 171 40.74 25.21 -66.66
N ARG A 172 41.89 24.54 -66.76
CA ARG A 172 43.10 24.97 -67.42
C ARG A 172 43.05 24.57 -68.87
#